data_2d0d64025db00edf200bc737a9f802b9
#
_entry.id   2d0d64025db00edf200bc737a9f802b9
#
_cell.length_a   1.000
_cell.length_b   1.000
_cell.length_c   1.000
_cell.angle_alpha   90.00
_cell.angle_beta   90.00
_cell.angle_gamma   90.00
#
_symmetry.space_group_name_H-M   'P 1'
#
loop_
_entity.id
_entity.type
_entity.pdbx_description
1 polymer ?
#
loop_
_entity_poly.entity_id
_entity_poly.type
_entity_poly.pdbx_seq_one_letter_code
_entity_poly.pdbx_strand_id
1 'polypeptide(L)'
;MGNKYNSRLSNQLIFLKQKQFTGKVNVKNSLENEWILYLCLGRLVWAEGGVHPHRAWKRLLDKYCPQVNETNLQIDKDREFECGDYYILTVLLQKKFISREQATEFIKLRANEVLFDMLQSEVKKPLTITTENAASSSFLSSGLQVSISLVNIEEVIVEAEQAWVIWREKGLQQFSPNLAPQMKQQERLREEVSGIVFQNFLRLLDGQRSLRDLASRMNKDVRRLASSLIPYVQQELLEFAAIDDIKLSHIETNSSNAKKRQDQSDKSLIVCIDDSPQICHVMEQIITKAGYRFVGVKQALQAVPTLISTKPDLVFLDIGMPIVNGYEICSQIRRVSQIKHIPVVILTGNDGIVDRVRAKVVGANAFVSKPIEVDKILQAIEENIMTNSHKKEPAKIRS
;
A
#
# COMPACT_ATOMS: atom_id res chain seq x y z
N MET A 1 -1.68 -2.49 -38.21
CA MET A 1 -2.31 -1.50 -37.32
C MET A 1 -1.19 -0.60 -36.82
N GLY A 2 -1.13 0.67 -37.26
CA GLY A 2 -0.07 1.58 -36.87
C GLY A 2 -0.12 1.87 -35.38
N ASN A 3 1.06 1.95 -34.74
CA ASN A 3 1.19 2.27 -33.31
C ASN A 3 0.52 3.62 -33.05
N LYS A 4 -0.64 3.61 -32.40
CA LYS A 4 -1.39 4.81 -32.00
C LYS A 4 -0.70 5.56 -30.85
N TYR A 5 0.21 4.90 -30.13
CA TYR A 5 0.92 5.41 -28.96
C TYR A 5 2.42 5.47 -29.21
N ASN A 6 3.06 6.51 -28.67
CA ASN A 6 4.46 6.83 -28.97
C ASN A 6 5.46 6.08 -28.08
N SER A 7 5.01 5.43 -26.99
CA SER A 7 5.88 4.75 -26.04
C SER A 7 5.65 3.23 -25.99
N ARG A 8 6.71 2.49 -25.67
CA ARG A 8 6.62 1.04 -25.43
C ARG A 8 5.75 0.76 -24.19
N LEU A 9 5.88 1.56 -23.14
CA LEU A 9 5.07 1.48 -21.93
C LEU A 9 3.58 1.57 -22.26
N SER A 10 3.17 2.62 -23.00
CA SER A 10 1.76 2.82 -23.38
C SER A 10 1.20 1.65 -24.16
N ASN A 11 1.95 1.13 -25.12
CA ASN A 11 1.53 -0.04 -25.91
C ASN A 11 1.35 -1.28 -25.04
N GLN A 12 2.25 -1.51 -24.08
CA GLN A 12 2.15 -2.63 -23.13
C GLN A 12 0.90 -2.51 -22.26
N LEU A 13 0.63 -1.33 -21.71
CA LEU A 13 -0.54 -1.08 -20.86
C LEU A 13 -1.85 -1.25 -21.64
N ILE A 14 -1.92 -0.79 -22.89
CA ILE A 14 -3.08 -1.01 -23.77
C ILE A 14 -3.27 -2.48 -24.08
N PHE A 15 -2.19 -3.23 -24.33
CA PHE A 15 -2.26 -4.68 -24.51
C PHE A 15 -2.87 -5.37 -23.26
N LEU A 16 -2.42 -5.00 -22.06
CA LEU A 16 -2.97 -5.53 -20.79
C LEU A 16 -4.46 -5.17 -20.61
N LYS A 17 -4.87 -3.94 -21.00
CA LYS A 17 -6.28 -3.54 -21.05
C LYS A 17 -7.09 -4.44 -21.97
N GLN A 18 -6.61 -4.69 -23.20
CA GLN A 18 -7.30 -5.55 -24.18
C GLN A 18 -7.43 -7.00 -23.69
N LYS A 19 -6.43 -7.49 -22.94
CA LYS A 19 -6.44 -8.81 -22.30
C LYS A 19 -7.25 -8.87 -21.01
N GLN A 20 -7.91 -7.79 -20.61
CA GLN A 20 -8.63 -7.68 -19.34
C GLN A 20 -7.79 -8.14 -18.14
N PHE A 21 -6.51 -7.79 -18.15
CA PHE A 21 -5.56 -8.23 -17.13
C PHE A 21 -6.00 -7.78 -15.74
N THR A 22 -5.89 -8.68 -14.76
CA THR A 22 -6.08 -8.40 -13.34
C THR A 22 -4.81 -8.78 -12.60
N GLY A 23 -4.20 -7.81 -11.92
CA GLY A 23 -2.94 -8.02 -11.21
C GLY A 23 -2.13 -6.75 -11.07
N LYS A 24 -0.85 -6.92 -10.73
CA LYS A 24 0.13 -5.85 -10.61
C LYS A 24 0.97 -5.76 -11.88
N VAL A 25 1.29 -4.54 -12.24
CA VAL A 25 2.29 -4.23 -13.27
C VAL A 25 3.42 -3.49 -12.58
N ASN A 26 4.52 -4.18 -12.36
CA ASN A 26 5.73 -3.61 -11.77
C ASN A 26 6.60 -3.03 -12.87
N VAL A 27 6.98 -1.77 -12.73
CA VAL A 27 7.81 -1.03 -13.68
C VAL A 27 9.03 -0.50 -12.96
N LYS A 28 10.22 -0.78 -13.50
CA LYS A 28 11.50 -0.34 -12.93
C LYS A 28 12.35 0.36 -13.97
N ASN A 29 13.10 1.36 -13.57
CA ASN A 29 14.15 1.96 -14.37
C ASN A 29 15.56 1.55 -13.89
N SER A 30 16.57 1.94 -14.64
CA SER A 30 17.99 1.66 -14.31
C SER A 30 18.51 2.40 -13.06
N LEU A 31 17.75 3.33 -12.50
CA LEU A 31 18.07 4.09 -11.29
C LEU A 31 17.35 3.55 -10.05
N GLU A 32 16.84 2.31 -10.13
CA GLU A 32 16.09 1.62 -9.08
C GLU A 32 14.78 2.31 -8.66
N ASN A 33 14.29 3.29 -9.43
CA ASN A 33 12.94 3.79 -9.20
C ASN A 33 11.94 2.72 -9.62
N GLU A 34 11.01 2.45 -8.74
CA GLU A 34 9.95 1.45 -8.92
C GLU A 34 8.58 2.13 -8.92
N TRP A 35 7.73 1.65 -9.83
CA TRP A 35 6.32 2.02 -9.89
C TRP A 35 5.48 0.77 -9.98
N ILE A 36 4.31 0.80 -9.38
CA ILE A 36 3.36 -0.30 -9.41
C ILE A 36 2.01 0.24 -9.88
N LEU A 37 1.45 -0.42 -10.90
CA LEU A 37 0.08 -0.18 -11.34
C LEU A 37 -0.77 -1.38 -10.97
N TYR A 38 -1.89 -1.14 -10.32
CA TYR A 38 -2.87 -2.17 -9.98
C TYR A 38 -4.00 -2.12 -10.98
N LEU A 39 -4.20 -3.22 -11.70
CA LEU A 39 -5.24 -3.35 -12.72
C LEU A 39 -6.30 -4.38 -12.31
N CYS A 40 -7.55 -4.11 -12.62
CA CYS A 40 -8.66 -5.04 -12.50
C CYS A 40 -9.48 -5.03 -13.80
N LEU A 41 -9.57 -6.19 -14.45
CA LEU A 41 -10.23 -6.35 -15.76
C LEU A 41 -9.76 -5.29 -16.78
N GLY A 42 -8.46 -5.03 -16.80
CA GLY A 42 -7.83 -4.05 -17.68
C GLY A 42 -8.08 -2.58 -17.34
N ARG A 43 -8.74 -2.30 -16.21
CA ARG A 43 -8.96 -0.94 -15.70
C ARG A 43 -8.01 -0.64 -14.56
N LEU A 44 -7.60 0.61 -14.43
CA LEU A 44 -6.73 1.06 -13.36
C LEU A 44 -7.49 1.19 -12.05
N VAL A 45 -6.95 0.57 -10.99
CA VAL A 45 -7.42 0.68 -9.61
C VAL A 45 -6.59 1.71 -8.86
N TRP A 46 -5.24 1.61 -8.96
CA TRP A 46 -4.29 2.48 -8.28
C TRP A 46 -2.95 2.53 -9.00
N ALA A 47 -2.19 3.57 -8.71
CA ALA A 47 -0.80 3.73 -9.14
C ALA A 47 0.06 4.27 -8.00
N GLU A 48 1.21 3.66 -7.75
CA GLU A 48 2.11 4.07 -6.67
C GLU A 48 3.58 4.03 -7.08
N GLY A 49 4.46 4.49 -6.19
CA GLY A 49 5.90 4.51 -6.39
C GLY A 49 6.42 5.80 -7.01
N GLY A 50 7.63 5.74 -7.53
CA GLY A 50 8.36 6.90 -8.07
C GLY A 50 9.27 7.57 -7.04
N VAL A 51 9.76 8.76 -7.39
CA VAL A 51 10.77 9.48 -6.59
C VAL A 51 10.18 10.07 -5.30
N HIS A 52 8.97 10.61 -5.39
CA HIS A 52 8.33 11.35 -4.28
C HIS A 52 6.90 10.87 -4.01
N PRO A 53 6.68 9.62 -3.59
CA PRO A 53 5.33 9.10 -3.32
C PRO A 53 4.61 9.88 -2.21
N HIS A 54 5.30 10.23 -1.12
CA HIS A 54 4.68 10.94 0.01
C HIS A 54 4.36 12.40 -0.32
N ARG A 55 5.22 13.10 -1.08
CA ARG A 55 4.91 14.46 -1.57
C ARG A 55 3.69 14.46 -2.48
N ALA A 56 3.59 13.46 -3.37
CA ALA A 56 2.43 13.34 -4.25
C ALA A 56 1.14 13.11 -3.45
N TRP A 57 1.17 12.21 -2.48
CA TRP A 57 0.07 11.96 -1.56
C TRP A 57 -0.36 13.23 -0.82
N LYS A 58 0.61 13.95 -0.22
CA LYS A 58 0.34 15.19 0.50
C LYS A 58 -0.30 16.25 -0.39
N ARG A 59 0.18 16.46 -1.61
CA ARG A 59 -0.44 17.42 -2.55
C ARG A 59 -1.90 17.11 -2.83
N LEU A 60 -2.23 15.83 -2.98
CA LEU A 60 -3.59 15.40 -3.25
C LEU A 60 -4.49 15.52 -2.01
N LEU A 61 -3.97 15.21 -0.81
CA LEU A 61 -4.69 15.47 0.44
C LEU A 61 -4.96 16.94 0.63
N ASP A 62 -3.95 17.80 0.50
CA ASP A 62 -4.09 19.26 0.65
C ASP A 62 -5.14 19.83 -0.33
N LYS A 63 -5.28 19.23 -1.51
CA LYS A 63 -6.26 19.64 -2.53
C LYS A 63 -7.68 19.20 -2.22
N TYR A 64 -7.89 17.95 -1.80
CA TYR A 64 -9.22 17.35 -1.66
C TYR A 64 -9.71 17.26 -0.23
N CYS A 65 -8.81 17.25 0.74
CA CYS A 65 -9.10 17.07 2.16
C CYS A 65 -8.29 18.03 3.03
N PRO A 66 -8.29 19.36 2.80
CA PRO A 66 -7.45 20.31 3.56
C PRO A 66 -7.76 20.32 5.05
N GLN A 67 -8.97 19.84 5.45
CA GLN A 67 -9.40 19.71 6.84
C GLN A 67 -8.87 18.46 7.55
N VAL A 68 -8.31 17.51 6.81
CA VAL A 68 -7.79 16.26 7.37
C VAL A 68 -6.32 16.44 7.73
N ASN A 69 -6.03 16.45 9.03
CA ASN A 69 -4.66 16.24 9.51
C ASN A 69 -4.40 14.73 9.54
N GLU A 70 -3.28 14.32 8.98
CA GLU A 70 -2.84 12.90 8.95
C GLU A 70 -2.81 12.28 10.36
N THR A 71 -2.54 13.09 11.39
CA THR A 71 -2.56 12.69 12.80
C THR A 71 -3.95 12.28 13.33
N ASN A 72 -5.03 12.72 12.68
CA ASN A 72 -6.41 12.43 13.10
C ASN A 72 -7.04 11.24 12.38
N LEU A 73 -6.34 10.65 11.39
CA LEU A 73 -6.77 9.43 10.76
C LEU A 73 -6.35 8.25 11.66
N GLN A 74 -7.32 7.69 12.40
CA GLN A 74 -7.15 6.39 13.03
C GLN A 74 -7.03 5.35 11.92
N ILE A 75 -5.82 5.12 11.46
CA ILE A 75 -5.45 4.08 10.53
C ILE A 75 -5.22 2.84 11.37
N ASP A 76 -5.83 1.73 10.98
CA ASP A 76 -5.57 0.43 11.58
C ASP A 76 -4.12 0.04 11.21
N LYS A 77 -3.18 0.36 12.11
CA LYS A 77 -1.73 0.14 11.90
C LYS A 77 -1.37 -1.34 11.84
N ASP A 78 -2.29 -2.18 12.28
CA ASP A 78 -2.09 -3.62 12.46
C ASP A 78 -2.45 -4.43 11.21
N ARG A 79 -2.99 -3.79 10.18
CA ARG A 79 -3.22 -4.43 8.89
C ARG A 79 -2.08 -4.16 7.95
N GLU A 80 -1.40 -5.21 7.51
CA GLU A 80 -0.52 -5.16 6.35
C GLU A 80 -1.38 -4.92 5.09
N PHE A 81 -1.49 -3.67 4.68
CA PHE A 81 -2.10 -3.33 3.40
C PHE A 81 -1.05 -3.43 2.31
N GLU A 82 -1.39 -4.06 1.24
CA GLU A 82 -0.55 -4.14 0.05
C GLU A 82 -0.28 -2.75 -0.54
N CYS A 83 -1.25 -1.82 -0.39
CA CYS A 83 -1.14 -0.41 -0.72
C CYS A 83 -1.78 0.45 0.38
N GLY A 84 -0.94 1.04 1.25
CA GLY A 84 -1.38 1.86 2.39
C GLY A 84 -2.12 3.11 1.95
N ASP A 85 -1.64 3.81 0.92
CA ASP A 85 -2.24 5.03 0.40
C ASP A 85 -3.66 4.79 -0.13
N TYR A 86 -3.87 3.71 -0.87
CA TYR A 86 -5.21 3.36 -1.37
C TYR A 86 -6.17 3.02 -0.23
N TYR A 87 -5.68 2.34 0.82
CA TYR A 87 -6.48 2.08 2.02
C TYR A 87 -6.92 3.37 2.70
N ILE A 88 -6.00 4.34 2.85
CA ILE A 88 -6.34 5.64 3.43
C ILE A 88 -7.42 6.32 2.58
N LEU A 89 -7.31 6.26 1.26
CA LEU A 89 -8.34 6.80 0.36
C LEU A 89 -9.71 6.14 0.60
N THR A 90 -9.75 4.82 0.84
CA THR A 90 -10.99 4.12 1.20
C THR A 90 -11.58 4.60 2.52
N VAL A 91 -10.74 4.83 3.53
CA VAL A 91 -11.15 5.36 4.84
C VAL A 91 -11.71 6.78 4.71
N LEU A 92 -11.07 7.65 3.91
CA LEU A 92 -11.55 9.01 3.65
C LEU A 92 -12.93 9.01 2.99
N LEU A 93 -13.14 8.10 2.03
CA LEU A 93 -14.44 7.92 1.37
C LEU A 93 -15.51 7.39 2.35
N GLN A 94 -15.18 6.36 3.15
CA GLN A 94 -16.10 5.78 4.14
C GLN A 94 -16.51 6.78 5.21
N LYS A 95 -15.56 7.62 5.67
CA LYS A 95 -15.83 8.69 6.63
C LYS A 95 -16.47 9.94 5.99
N LYS A 96 -16.77 9.91 4.68
CA LYS A 96 -17.37 11.01 3.92
C LYS A 96 -16.55 12.32 3.92
N PHE A 97 -15.24 12.23 4.09
CA PHE A 97 -14.34 13.37 3.91
C PHE A 97 -14.18 13.76 2.44
N ILE A 98 -14.35 12.78 1.54
CA ILE A 98 -14.37 12.98 0.10
C ILE A 98 -15.57 12.26 -0.53
N SER A 99 -16.03 12.76 -1.67
CA SER A 99 -17.02 12.07 -2.49
C SER A 99 -16.36 10.99 -3.35
N ARG A 100 -17.19 10.12 -3.96
CA ARG A 100 -16.70 9.09 -4.89
C ARG A 100 -16.06 9.71 -6.14
N GLU A 101 -16.60 10.82 -6.63
CA GLU A 101 -16.08 11.58 -7.77
C GLU A 101 -14.70 12.16 -7.43
N GLN A 102 -14.55 12.74 -6.23
CA GLN A 102 -13.27 13.26 -5.75
C GLN A 102 -12.24 12.14 -5.58
N ALA A 103 -12.64 10.97 -5.05
CA ALA A 103 -11.76 9.81 -4.94
C ALA A 103 -11.31 9.29 -6.33
N THR A 104 -12.21 9.30 -7.32
CA THR A 104 -11.90 8.93 -8.70
C THR A 104 -10.89 9.89 -9.31
N GLU A 105 -11.09 11.18 -9.12
CA GLU A 105 -10.19 12.23 -9.60
C GLU A 105 -8.82 12.14 -8.91
N PHE A 106 -8.79 11.84 -7.61
CA PHE A 106 -7.57 11.59 -6.85
C PHE A 106 -6.76 10.46 -7.50
N ILE A 107 -7.41 9.32 -7.82
CA ILE A 107 -6.78 8.17 -8.47
C ILE A 107 -6.22 8.57 -9.85
N LYS A 108 -7.00 9.31 -10.65
CA LYS A 108 -6.58 9.79 -11.98
C LYS A 108 -5.34 10.69 -11.90
N LEU A 109 -5.35 11.67 -11.01
CA LEU A 109 -4.23 12.61 -10.87
C LEU A 109 -2.96 11.89 -10.39
N ARG A 110 -3.10 10.96 -9.43
CA ARG A 110 -1.96 10.15 -8.99
C ARG A 110 -1.40 9.31 -10.12
N ALA A 111 -2.25 8.66 -10.87
CA ALA A 111 -1.85 7.83 -12.01
C ALA A 111 -1.19 8.66 -13.13
N ASN A 112 -1.71 9.84 -13.41
CA ASN A 112 -1.10 10.77 -14.39
C ASN A 112 0.31 11.18 -14.00
N GLU A 113 0.56 11.50 -12.72
CA GLU A 113 1.92 11.80 -12.24
C GLU A 113 2.85 10.60 -12.40
N VAL A 114 2.40 9.41 -12.03
CA VAL A 114 3.17 8.16 -12.13
C VAL A 114 3.49 7.84 -13.59
N LEU A 115 2.50 7.86 -14.48
CA LEU A 115 2.72 7.59 -15.91
C LEU A 115 3.62 8.64 -16.57
N PHE A 116 3.47 9.93 -16.21
CA PHE A 116 4.37 10.97 -16.70
C PHE A 116 5.83 10.68 -16.32
N ASP A 117 6.10 10.30 -15.07
CA ASP A 117 7.45 9.99 -14.59
C ASP A 117 8.03 8.74 -15.27
N MET A 118 7.20 7.73 -15.53
CA MET A 118 7.58 6.54 -16.30
C MET A 118 7.93 6.92 -17.74
N LEU A 119 7.09 7.72 -18.44
CA LEU A 119 7.33 8.17 -19.81
C LEU A 119 8.61 9.00 -19.93
N GLN A 120 8.84 9.90 -18.98
CA GLN A 120 10.09 10.67 -18.91
C GLN A 120 11.30 9.76 -18.70
N SER A 121 11.16 8.73 -17.87
CA SER A 121 12.24 7.78 -17.57
C SER A 121 12.55 6.89 -18.77
N GLU A 122 11.53 6.45 -19.52
CA GLU A 122 11.66 5.58 -20.70
C GLU A 122 12.50 6.22 -21.82
N VAL A 123 12.42 7.54 -21.97
CA VAL A 123 13.25 8.28 -22.98
C VAL A 123 14.73 8.19 -22.65
N LYS A 124 15.11 8.13 -21.38
CA LYS A 124 16.52 8.05 -20.97
C LYS A 124 17.07 6.64 -21.10
N LYS A 125 16.29 5.63 -20.68
CA LYS A 125 16.66 4.20 -20.76
C LYS A 125 15.38 3.33 -20.77
N PRO A 126 15.42 2.16 -21.42
CA PRO A 126 14.28 1.23 -21.43
C PRO A 126 13.85 0.87 -20.01
N LEU A 127 12.51 0.78 -19.82
CA LEU A 127 11.92 0.32 -18.57
C LEU A 127 11.84 -1.21 -18.58
N THR A 128 12.04 -1.81 -17.42
CA THR A 128 11.73 -3.23 -17.16
C THR A 128 10.30 -3.31 -16.67
N ILE A 129 9.44 -4.03 -17.39
CA ILE A 129 8.02 -4.19 -17.07
C ILE A 129 7.77 -5.67 -16.81
N THR A 130 7.29 -5.98 -15.61
CA THR A 130 6.89 -7.33 -15.20
C THR A 130 5.44 -7.33 -14.69
N THR A 131 4.75 -8.45 -14.83
CA THR A 131 3.36 -8.58 -14.43
C THR A 131 3.19 -9.73 -13.46
N GLU A 132 2.39 -9.52 -12.43
CA GLU A 132 1.98 -10.54 -11.46
C GLU A 132 0.46 -10.69 -11.53
N ASN A 133 0.01 -11.88 -11.96
CA ASN A 133 -1.41 -12.19 -12.00
C ASN A 133 -1.95 -12.33 -10.58
N ALA A 134 -3.06 -11.67 -10.30
CA ALA A 134 -3.80 -11.85 -9.07
C ALA A 134 -5.19 -12.42 -9.39
N ALA A 135 -5.62 -13.44 -8.66
CA ALA A 135 -7.01 -13.83 -8.68
C ALA A 135 -7.86 -12.65 -8.18
N SER A 136 -9.02 -12.40 -8.79
CA SER A 136 -9.91 -11.28 -8.40
C SER A 136 -10.23 -11.22 -6.90
N SER A 137 -10.21 -12.39 -6.22
CA SER A 137 -10.38 -12.52 -4.77
C SER A 137 -9.18 -12.00 -3.95
N SER A 138 -7.95 -12.04 -4.49
CA SER A 138 -6.77 -11.55 -3.77
C SER A 138 -6.69 -10.03 -3.74
N PHE A 139 -7.22 -9.35 -4.76
CA PHE A 139 -7.36 -7.89 -4.77
C PHE A 139 -8.30 -7.38 -3.67
N LEU A 140 -9.37 -8.12 -3.39
CA LEU A 140 -10.33 -7.77 -2.33
C LEU A 140 -9.76 -8.03 -0.94
N SER A 141 -8.93 -9.08 -0.79
CA SER A 141 -8.29 -9.41 0.49
C SER A 141 -7.09 -8.52 0.83
N SER A 142 -6.44 -7.95 -0.18
CA SER A 142 -5.30 -7.04 -0.01
C SER A 142 -5.67 -5.58 0.32
N GLY A 143 -6.94 -5.30 0.62
CA GLY A 143 -7.42 -3.96 0.96
C GLY A 143 -7.69 -3.05 -0.24
N LEU A 144 -7.40 -3.50 -1.46
CA LEU A 144 -7.78 -2.84 -2.70
C LEU A 144 -9.27 -3.10 -2.99
N GLN A 145 -10.15 -2.32 -2.35
CA GLN A 145 -11.58 -2.41 -2.66
C GLN A 145 -11.83 -1.85 -4.06
N VAL A 146 -12.07 -2.74 -5.02
CA VAL A 146 -12.46 -2.41 -6.41
C VAL A 146 -13.69 -1.47 -6.46
N SER A 147 -14.39 -1.36 -5.34
CA SER A 147 -15.61 -0.57 -5.19
C SER A 147 -15.43 0.96 -5.23
N ILE A 148 -14.21 1.51 -5.09
CA ILE A 148 -14.04 2.98 -5.12
C ILE A 148 -14.25 3.48 -6.54
N SER A 149 -13.38 3.08 -7.46
CA SER A 149 -13.45 3.46 -8.87
C SER A 149 -12.56 2.55 -9.71
N LEU A 150 -13.01 2.27 -10.93
CA LEU A 150 -12.23 1.64 -11.99
C LEU A 150 -12.00 2.66 -13.08
N VAL A 151 -10.81 3.24 -13.11
CA VAL A 151 -10.44 4.29 -14.08
C VAL A 151 -10.09 3.66 -15.43
N ASN A 152 -10.50 4.29 -16.52
CA ASN A 152 -10.08 3.88 -17.85
C ASN A 152 -8.61 4.22 -18.05
N ILE A 153 -7.75 3.20 -18.07
CA ILE A 153 -6.30 3.39 -18.17
C ILE A 153 -5.90 4.09 -19.49
N GLU A 154 -6.66 3.92 -20.57
CA GLU A 154 -6.39 4.57 -21.86
C GLU A 154 -6.51 6.10 -21.78
N GLU A 155 -7.51 6.61 -21.04
CA GLU A 155 -7.66 8.06 -20.80
C GLU A 155 -6.43 8.60 -20.07
N VAL A 156 -5.98 7.92 -19.02
CA VAL A 156 -4.81 8.34 -18.23
C VAL A 156 -3.52 8.30 -19.06
N ILE A 157 -3.36 7.27 -19.92
CA ILE A 157 -2.22 7.19 -20.86
C ILE A 157 -2.21 8.39 -21.81
N VAL A 158 -3.36 8.68 -22.43
CA VAL A 158 -3.47 9.81 -23.38
C VAL A 158 -3.14 11.13 -22.70
N GLU A 159 -3.68 11.37 -21.52
CA GLU A 159 -3.41 12.59 -20.75
C GLU A 159 -1.93 12.70 -20.34
N ALA A 160 -1.31 11.61 -19.91
CA ALA A 160 0.12 11.58 -19.54
C ALA A 160 1.03 11.80 -20.77
N GLU A 161 0.73 11.16 -21.90
CA GLU A 161 1.47 11.37 -23.16
C GLU A 161 1.35 12.82 -23.65
N GLN A 162 0.16 13.39 -23.62
CA GLN A 162 -0.04 14.80 -23.98
C GLN A 162 0.75 15.74 -23.06
N ALA A 163 0.70 15.48 -21.74
CA ALA A 163 1.47 16.26 -20.77
C ALA A 163 2.98 16.16 -21.04
N TRP A 164 3.48 14.97 -21.39
CA TRP A 164 4.87 14.73 -21.74
C TRP A 164 5.27 15.42 -23.06
N VAL A 165 4.43 15.39 -24.09
CA VAL A 165 4.67 16.11 -25.36
C VAL A 165 4.81 17.61 -25.11
N ILE A 166 3.86 18.21 -24.39
CA ILE A 166 3.90 19.64 -24.07
C ILE A 166 5.16 19.99 -23.22
N TRP A 167 5.56 19.11 -22.30
CA TRP A 167 6.77 19.29 -21.49
C TRP A 167 8.02 19.36 -22.35
N ARG A 168 8.14 18.47 -23.35
CA ARG A 168 9.26 18.48 -24.32
C ARG A 168 9.25 19.71 -25.23
N GLU A 169 8.09 20.09 -25.75
CA GLU A 169 7.95 21.27 -26.61
C GLU A 169 8.38 22.57 -25.92
N LYS A 170 8.28 22.59 -24.57
CA LYS A 170 8.78 23.71 -23.76
C LYS A 170 10.27 23.62 -23.41
N GLY A 171 11.01 22.68 -23.98
CA GLY A 171 12.43 22.50 -23.71
C GLY A 171 12.75 21.91 -22.33
N LEU A 172 11.75 21.33 -21.66
CA LEU A 172 11.88 20.83 -20.28
C LEU A 172 12.29 19.35 -20.19
N GLN A 173 12.56 18.68 -21.32
CA GLN A 173 12.76 17.22 -21.37
C GLN A 173 13.86 16.69 -20.42
N GLN A 174 14.90 17.49 -20.16
CA GLN A 174 16.01 17.11 -19.28
C GLN A 174 15.68 17.28 -17.79
N PHE A 175 14.66 18.05 -17.46
CA PHE A 175 14.29 18.37 -16.10
C PHE A 175 13.08 17.53 -15.65
N SER A 176 13.18 16.93 -14.45
CA SER A 176 12.03 16.29 -13.83
C SER A 176 11.19 17.31 -13.08
N PRO A 177 9.85 17.24 -13.12
CA PRO A 177 9.00 18.09 -12.28
C PRO A 177 9.14 17.77 -10.78
N ASN A 178 9.86 16.69 -10.43
CA ASN A 178 10.21 16.33 -9.05
C ASN A 178 11.46 17.08 -8.53
N LEU A 179 12.18 17.82 -9.37
CA LEU A 179 13.30 18.64 -8.93
C LEU A 179 12.82 19.90 -8.21
N ALA A 180 13.62 20.39 -7.28
CA ALA A 180 13.39 21.63 -6.54
C ALA A 180 14.20 22.78 -7.16
N PRO A 181 13.60 23.92 -7.49
CA PRO A 181 14.32 25.10 -7.89
C PRO A 181 14.98 25.75 -6.66
N GLN A 182 16.24 26.10 -6.80
CA GLN A 182 17.00 26.82 -5.79
C GLN A 182 17.87 27.92 -6.42
N MET A 183 18.17 28.94 -5.63
CA MET A 183 19.02 30.04 -6.08
C MET A 183 20.48 29.62 -6.04
N LYS A 184 21.20 29.79 -7.19
CA LYS A 184 22.64 29.50 -7.31
C LYS A 184 23.49 30.75 -7.13
N GLN A 185 23.06 31.90 -7.70
CA GLN A 185 23.78 33.18 -7.65
C GLN A 185 22.81 34.29 -7.19
N GLN A 186 22.62 34.37 -5.87
CA GLN A 186 21.60 35.23 -5.27
C GLN A 186 21.86 36.74 -5.53
N GLU A 187 23.09 37.18 -5.47
CA GLU A 187 23.46 38.59 -5.69
C GLU A 187 23.18 39.04 -7.12
N ARG A 188 23.63 38.30 -8.11
CA ARG A 188 23.32 38.57 -9.52
C ARG A 188 21.84 38.50 -9.82
N LEU A 189 21.11 37.55 -9.25
CA LEU A 189 19.66 37.44 -9.42
C LEU A 189 18.94 38.69 -8.88
N ARG A 190 19.44 39.28 -7.79
CA ARG A 190 18.90 40.51 -7.20
C ARG A 190 19.04 41.72 -8.13
N GLU A 191 20.13 41.76 -8.92
CA GLU A 191 20.37 42.83 -9.87
C GLU A 191 19.54 42.70 -11.15
N GLU A 192 19.25 41.43 -11.57
CA GLU A 192 18.56 41.15 -12.82
C GLU A 192 17.05 41.14 -12.74
N VAL A 193 16.46 41.05 -11.53
CA VAL A 193 14.99 41.00 -11.38
C VAL A 193 14.49 42.16 -10.52
N SER A 194 13.20 42.49 -10.67
CA SER A 194 12.59 43.49 -9.80
C SER A 194 12.56 43.03 -8.33
N GLY A 195 12.60 43.97 -7.39
CA GLY A 195 12.61 43.67 -5.96
C GLY A 195 11.45 42.76 -5.52
N ILE A 196 10.26 42.93 -6.13
CA ILE A 196 9.08 42.08 -5.86
C ILE A 196 9.33 40.65 -6.32
N VAL A 197 9.89 40.44 -7.51
CA VAL A 197 10.22 39.12 -8.05
C VAL A 197 11.30 38.45 -7.19
N PHE A 198 12.33 39.20 -6.79
CA PHE A 198 13.38 38.71 -5.91
C PHE A 198 12.85 38.22 -4.56
N GLN A 199 11.98 39.00 -3.93
CA GLN A 199 11.34 38.62 -2.66
C GLN A 199 10.47 37.35 -2.82
N ASN A 200 9.79 37.21 -3.94
CA ASN A 200 9.04 35.99 -4.24
C ASN A 200 9.96 34.78 -4.42
N PHE A 201 11.10 34.96 -5.09
CA PHE A 201 12.08 33.89 -5.27
C PHE A 201 12.69 33.47 -3.90
N LEU A 202 13.07 34.42 -3.05
CA LEU A 202 13.56 34.13 -1.69
C LEU A 202 12.58 33.27 -0.88
N ARG A 203 11.27 33.52 -1.03
CA ARG A 203 10.23 32.81 -0.29
C ARG A 203 9.88 31.44 -0.89
N LEU A 204 10.00 31.27 -2.19
CA LEU A 204 9.49 30.11 -2.91
C LEU A 204 10.59 29.12 -3.33
N LEU A 205 11.79 29.63 -3.68
CA LEU A 205 12.87 28.82 -4.24
C LEU A 205 13.92 28.48 -3.16
N ASP A 206 13.42 27.84 -2.10
CA ASP A 206 14.23 27.43 -0.94
C ASP A 206 14.96 26.07 -1.12
N GLY A 207 14.80 25.44 -2.27
CA GLY A 207 15.36 24.11 -2.53
C GLY A 207 14.69 22.97 -1.76
N GLN A 208 13.60 23.25 -1.03
CA GLN A 208 12.89 22.23 -0.23
C GLN A 208 11.61 21.70 -0.89
N ARG A 209 11.15 22.34 -1.94
CA ARG A 209 9.90 22.03 -2.63
C ARG A 209 10.14 21.75 -4.08
N SER A 210 9.59 20.64 -4.57
CA SER A 210 9.64 20.31 -6.00
C SER A 210 8.81 21.30 -6.84
N LEU A 211 9.06 21.32 -8.16
CA LEU A 211 8.23 22.11 -9.09
C LEU A 211 6.75 21.74 -8.96
N ARG A 212 6.42 20.46 -8.75
CA ARG A 212 5.04 20.01 -8.50
C ARG A 212 4.47 20.58 -7.20
N ASP A 213 5.26 20.59 -6.11
CA ASP A 213 4.82 21.14 -4.83
C ASP A 213 4.54 22.64 -4.93
N LEU A 214 5.43 23.37 -5.59
CA LEU A 214 5.26 24.80 -5.82
C LEU A 214 4.05 25.10 -6.71
N ALA A 215 3.88 24.35 -7.79
CA ALA A 215 2.75 24.51 -8.71
C ALA A 215 1.42 24.24 -8.00
N SER A 216 1.34 23.17 -7.21
CA SER A 216 0.16 22.83 -6.40
C SER A 216 -0.16 23.95 -5.40
N ARG A 217 0.83 24.41 -4.63
CA ARG A 217 0.66 25.49 -3.62
C ARG A 217 0.24 26.81 -4.24
N MET A 218 0.71 27.11 -5.45
CA MET A 218 0.37 28.33 -6.17
C MET A 218 -0.92 28.20 -7.00
N ASN A 219 -1.54 27.04 -7.01
CA ASN A 219 -2.65 26.67 -7.89
C ASN A 219 -2.35 27.03 -9.38
N LYS A 220 -1.15 26.65 -9.84
CA LYS A 220 -0.67 26.89 -11.20
C LYS A 220 -0.31 25.59 -11.91
N ASP A 221 -0.29 25.66 -13.23
CA ASP A 221 0.23 24.56 -14.07
C ASP A 221 1.75 24.44 -13.91
N VAL A 222 2.23 23.23 -13.58
CA VAL A 222 3.65 22.96 -13.35
C VAL A 222 4.51 23.25 -14.58
N ARG A 223 3.96 23.06 -15.79
CA ARG A 223 4.65 23.34 -17.08
C ARG A 223 4.89 24.83 -17.25
N ARG A 224 3.89 25.66 -16.91
CA ARG A 224 4.03 27.12 -16.96
C ARG A 224 5.03 27.62 -15.93
N LEU A 225 4.97 27.08 -14.71
CA LEU A 225 5.92 27.43 -13.65
C LEU A 225 7.35 27.07 -14.07
N ALA A 226 7.59 25.81 -14.46
CA ALA A 226 8.91 25.36 -14.88
C ALA A 226 9.45 26.21 -16.05
N SER A 227 8.64 26.45 -17.08
CA SER A 227 9.06 27.28 -18.24
C SER A 227 9.43 28.69 -17.85
N SER A 228 8.75 29.29 -16.86
CA SER A 228 9.09 30.65 -16.40
C SER A 228 10.43 30.74 -15.66
N LEU A 229 10.94 29.62 -15.17
CA LEU A 229 12.23 29.56 -14.46
C LEU A 229 13.41 29.20 -15.40
N ILE A 230 13.15 28.62 -16.58
CA ILE A 230 14.19 28.21 -17.54
C ILE A 230 15.18 29.34 -17.91
N PRO A 231 14.76 30.58 -18.22
CA PRO A 231 15.71 31.64 -18.55
C PRO A 231 16.74 31.87 -17.44
N TYR A 232 16.32 31.81 -16.19
CA TYR A 232 17.21 31.99 -15.05
C TYR A 232 18.12 30.78 -14.82
N VAL A 233 17.66 29.56 -15.14
CA VAL A 233 18.48 28.34 -15.10
C VAL A 233 19.55 28.38 -16.20
N GLN A 234 19.21 28.85 -17.40
CA GLN A 234 20.14 29.00 -18.52
C GLN A 234 21.22 30.04 -18.24
N GLN A 235 20.92 31.07 -17.46
CA GLN A 235 21.85 32.09 -17.01
C GLN A 235 22.64 31.68 -15.76
N GLU A 236 22.47 30.43 -15.29
CA GLU A 236 23.04 29.89 -14.05
C GLU A 236 22.70 30.67 -12.77
N LEU A 237 21.64 31.46 -12.77
CA LEU A 237 21.13 32.16 -11.60
C LEU A 237 20.34 31.26 -10.67
N LEU A 238 19.62 30.29 -11.28
CA LEU A 238 18.90 29.22 -10.58
C LEU A 238 19.42 27.87 -11.04
N GLU A 239 19.16 26.85 -10.22
CA GLU A 239 19.34 25.45 -10.60
C GLU A 239 18.16 24.60 -10.14
N PHE A 240 17.98 23.45 -10.79
CA PHE A 240 17.00 22.44 -10.38
C PHE A 240 17.73 21.28 -9.73
N ALA A 241 17.60 21.16 -8.42
CA ALA A 241 18.29 20.16 -7.60
C ALA A 241 17.35 18.97 -7.24
N ALA A 242 17.95 17.78 -7.10
CA ALA A 242 17.24 16.65 -6.51
C ALA A 242 17.02 16.89 -5.02
N ILE A 243 15.87 16.49 -4.52
CA ILE A 243 15.51 16.56 -3.11
C ILE A 243 14.97 15.21 -2.64
N ASP A 244 15.08 14.95 -1.36
CA ASP A 244 14.48 13.78 -0.74
C ASP A 244 12.95 13.91 -0.63
N ASP A 245 12.27 12.76 -0.57
CA ASP A 245 10.86 12.75 -0.23
C ASP A 245 10.62 13.18 1.23
N ILE A 246 9.43 13.65 1.54
CA ILE A 246 9.06 14.00 2.91
C ILE A 246 8.85 12.73 3.73
N LYS A 247 9.24 12.78 5.01
CA LYS A 247 8.87 11.72 5.97
C LYS A 247 7.46 12.04 6.49
N LEU A 248 6.49 11.21 6.13
CA LEU A 248 5.18 11.26 6.77
C LEU A 248 5.31 10.54 8.11
N SER A 249 5.06 11.25 9.19
CA SER A 249 5.27 10.78 10.57
C SER A 249 4.39 9.58 10.97
N HIS A 250 3.46 9.15 10.13
CA HIS A 250 2.49 8.09 10.43
C HIS A 250 2.19 7.12 9.27
N ILE A 251 2.84 7.26 8.12
CA ILE A 251 2.75 6.30 7.02
C ILE A 251 4.16 5.76 6.76
N GLU A 252 4.65 4.94 7.65
CA GLU A 252 5.72 4.01 7.30
C GLU A 252 5.11 2.95 6.40
N THR A 253 4.97 3.27 5.12
CA THR A 253 4.78 2.24 4.11
C THR A 253 6.05 1.40 4.09
N ASN A 254 5.90 0.11 4.33
CA ASN A 254 6.98 -0.89 4.44
C ASN A 254 7.86 -1.07 3.18
N SER A 255 7.95 -0.08 2.30
CA SER A 255 8.83 -0.14 1.13
C SER A 255 10.33 -0.05 1.46
N SER A 256 10.72 0.44 2.65
CA SER A 256 12.12 0.40 3.13
C SER A 256 12.49 -0.88 3.89
N ASN A 257 11.56 -1.79 4.14
CA ASN A 257 11.75 -3.02 4.90
C ASN A 257 12.07 -4.27 4.06
N ALA A 258 12.27 -4.14 2.76
CA ALA A 258 12.68 -5.29 1.94
C ALA A 258 14.03 -5.92 2.39
N LYS A 259 14.89 -5.15 3.06
CA LYS A 259 16.14 -5.67 3.66
C LYS A 259 16.00 -6.22 5.09
N LYS A 260 14.89 -5.89 5.82
CA LYS A 260 14.59 -6.46 7.15
C LYS A 260 13.69 -7.69 7.10
N ARG A 261 13.10 -8.02 5.94
CA ARG A 261 12.16 -9.15 5.79
C ARG A 261 12.83 -10.54 5.81
N GLN A 262 14.14 -10.62 5.69
CA GLN A 262 14.84 -11.90 5.77
C GLN A 262 14.92 -12.47 7.19
N ASP A 263 14.70 -11.64 8.23
CA ASP A 263 14.78 -12.06 9.64
C ASP A 263 13.41 -12.31 10.31
N GLN A 264 12.29 -11.97 9.62
CA GLN A 264 10.92 -12.19 10.14
C GLN A 264 10.18 -13.39 9.52
N SER A 265 10.71 -13.98 8.45
CA SER A 265 10.09 -15.14 7.80
C SER A 265 10.12 -16.42 8.67
N ASP A 266 10.98 -16.46 9.68
CA ASP A 266 11.12 -17.62 10.57
C ASP A 266 10.22 -17.58 11.82
N LYS A 267 9.45 -16.52 12.05
CA LYS A 267 8.59 -16.41 13.21
C LYS A 267 7.20 -17.00 12.93
N SER A 268 6.74 -17.88 13.81
CA SER A 268 5.41 -18.50 13.71
C SER A 268 4.29 -17.47 13.75
N LEU A 269 3.27 -17.67 12.91
CA LEU A 269 2.09 -16.82 12.79
C LEU A 269 0.93 -17.39 13.62
N ILE A 270 0.34 -16.55 14.46
CA ILE A 270 -0.81 -16.90 15.28
C ILE A 270 -2.00 -16.03 14.88
N VAL A 271 -3.15 -16.66 14.65
CA VAL A 271 -4.41 -15.97 14.34
C VAL A 271 -5.34 -16.04 15.55
N CYS A 272 -5.97 -14.92 15.90
CA CYS A 272 -7.05 -14.88 16.90
C CYS A 272 -8.36 -14.47 16.21
N ILE A 273 -9.39 -15.30 16.35
CA ILE A 273 -10.74 -15.08 15.83
C ILE A 273 -11.65 -14.81 17.02
N ASP A 274 -12.04 -13.54 17.22
CA ASP A 274 -12.87 -13.06 18.32
C ASP A 274 -13.55 -11.76 17.92
N ASP A 275 -14.85 -11.62 18.11
CA ASP A 275 -15.60 -10.42 17.73
C ASP A 275 -15.35 -9.21 18.64
N SER A 276 -14.76 -9.45 19.82
CA SER A 276 -14.37 -8.40 20.76
C SER A 276 -13.05 -7.74 20.35
N PRO A 277 -13.06 -6.43 19.99
CA PRO A 277 -11.82 -5.69 19.71
C PRO A 277 -10.86 -5.66 20.89
N GLN A 278 -11.38 -5.67 22.12
CA GLN A 278 -10.58 -5.66 23.35
C GLN A 278 -9.80 -6.96 23.52
N ILE A 279 -10.45 -8.10 23.27
CA ILE A 279 -9.78 -9.42 23.35
C ILE A 279 -8.71 -9.52 22.26
N CYS A 280 -9.03 -9.18 21.02
CA CYS A 280 -8.05 -9.15 19.94
C CYS A 280 -6.83 -8.29 20.30
N HIS A 281 -7.03 -7.10 20.88
CA HIS A 281 -5.94 -6.21 21.28
C HIS A 281 -5.07 -6.80 22.41
N VAL A 282 -5.70 -7.40 23.44
CA VAL A 282 -4.95 -8.06 24.52
C VAL A 282 -4.13 -9.24 23.99
N MET A 283 -4.74 -10.07 23.13
CA MET A 283 -4.06 -11.22 22.49
C MET A 283 -2.88 -10.77 21.64
N GLU A 284 -3.05 -9.70 20.85
CA GLU A 284 -1.98 -9.11 20.07
C GLU A 284 -0.79 -8.68 20.93
N GLN A 285 -1.04 -7.94 22.02
CA GLN A 285 0.02 -7.50 22.91
C GLN A 285 0.79 -8.69 23.53
N ILE A 286 0.09 -9.75 23.95
CA ILE A 286 0.72 -10.94 24.52
C ILE A 286 1.57 -11.66 23.48
N ILE A 287 0.99 -11.93 22.31
CA ILE A 287 1.57 -12.76 21.27
C ILE A 287 2.78 -12.05 20.61
N THR A 288 2.64 -10.76 20.31
CA THR A 288 3.75 -9.99 19.68
C THR A 288 4.90 -9.75 20.66
N LYS A 289 4.61 -9.51 21.96
CA LYS A 289 5.62 -9.38 22.99
C LYS A 289 6.40 -10.69 23.21
N ALA A 290 5.75 -11.82 23.00
CA ALA A 290 6.39 -13.14 23.03
C ALA A 290 7.19 -13.48 21.76
N GLY A 291 7.23 -12.55 20.77
CA GLY A 291 8.04 -12.69 19.58
C GLY A 291 7.36 -13.40 18.41
N TYR A 292 6.08 -13.70 18.48
CA TYR A 292 5.28 -14.31 17.41
C TYR A 292 4.64 -13.24 16.51
N ARG A 293 4.26 -13.62 15.29
CA ARG A 293 3.43 -12.80 14.40
C ARG A 293 1.96 -13.00 14.78
N PHE A 294 1.15 -11.94 14.64
CA PHE A 294 -0.25 -11.95 15.03
C PHE A 294 -1.17 -11.44 13.90
N VAL A 295 -2.36 -12.05 13.79
CA VAL A 295 -3.47 -11.56 12.96
C VAL A 295 -4.77 -11.72 13.74
N GLY A 296 -5.52 -10.62 13.93
CA GLY A 296 -6.84 -10.62 14.58
C GLY A 296 -7.98 -10.64 13.54
N VAL A 297 -8.95 -11.53 13.71
CA VAL A 297 -10.15 -11.64 12.86
C VAL A 297 -11.39 -11.37 13.69
N LYS A 298 -12.05 -10.23 13.45
CA LYS A 298 -13.20 -9.76 14.24
C LYS A 298 -14.56 -10.21 13.68
N GLN A 299 -14.58 -10.77 12.47
CA GLN A 299 -15.81 -11.23 11.80
C GLN A 299 -15.74 -12.72 11.53
N ALA A 300 -16.68 -13.48 12.11
CA ALA A 300 -16.77 -14.94 11.98
C ALA A 300 -16.74 -15.42 10.53
N LEU A 301 -17.39 -14.71 9.60
CA LEU A 301 -17.45 -15.05 8.17
C LEU A 301 -16.08 -14.90 7.46
N GLN A 302 -15.16 -14.12 8.01
CA GLN A 302 -13.82 -13.95 7.46
C GLN A 302 -12.81 -14.98 8.00
N ALA A 303 -13.20 -15.80 8.98
CA ALA A 303 -12.31 -16.75 9.64
C ALA A 303 -11.65 -17.73 8.63
N VAL A 304 -12.45 -18.54 7.96
CA VAL A 304 -11.94 -19.55 7.01
C VAL A 304 -11.16 -18.95 5.84
N PRO A 305 -11.64 -17.89 5.13
CA PRO A 305 -10.86 -17.21 4.11
C PRO A 305 -9.50 -16.70 4.59
N THR A 306 -9.45 -16.08 5.78
CA THR A 306 -8.20 -15.59 6.37
C THR A 306 -7.23 -16.73 6.67
N LEU A 307 -7.70 -17.83 7.24
CA LEU A 307 -6.84 -18.99 7.53
C LEU A 307 -6.27 -19.65 6.28
N ILE A 308 -7.04 -19.70 5.19
CA ILE A 308 -6.57 -20.23 3.90
C ILE A 308 -5.46 -19.35 3.32
N SER A 309 -5.61 -18.03 3.39
CA SER A 309 -4.66 -17.08 2.82
C SER A 309 -3.39 -16.94 3.65
N THR A 310 -3.50 -16.94 4.98
CA THR A 310 -2.38 -16.68 5.88
C THR A 310 -1.63 -17.92 6.31
N LYS A 311 -2.29 -19.11 6.30
CA LYS A 311 -1.73 -20.41 6.74
C LYS A 311 -1.00 -20.31 8.08
N PRO A 312 -1.69 -19.93 9.17
CA PRO A 312 -1.04 -19.74 10.47
C PRO A 312 -0.55 -21.05 11.09
N ASP A 313 0.36 -20.92 12.03
CA ASP A 313 0.87 -22.06 12.80
C ASP A 313 -0.03 -22.42 13.98
N LEU A 314 -0.90 -21.48 14.43
CA LEU A 314 -1.86 -21.68 15.51
C LEU A 314 -3.06 -20.73 15.36
N VAL A 315 -4.24 -21.19 15.76
CA VAL A 315 -5.47 -20.39 15.80
C VAL A 315 -6.05 -20.37 17.21
N PHE A 316 -6.29 -19.18 17.76
CA PHE A 316 -7.19 -18.98 18.89
C PHE A 316 -8.57 -18.62 18.35
N LEU A 317 -9.62 -19.28 18.85
CA LEU A 317 -10.98 -19.17 18.34
C LEU A 317 -11.99 -18.98 19.46
N ASP A 318 -12.65 -17.82 19.48
CA ASP A 318 -13.79 -17.61 20.37
C ASP A 318 -15.01 -18.43 19.94
N ILE A 319 -15.74 -18.97 20.94
CA ILE A 319 -16.98 -19.71 20.67
C ILE A 319 -18.23 -18.83 20.81
N GLY A 320 -18.12 -17.70 21.48
CA GLY A 320 -19.25 -16.83 21.83
C GLY A 320 -19.59 -15.76 20.80
N MET A 321 -19.15 -15.90 19.54
CA MET A 321 -19.37 -14.88 18.52
C MET A 321 -20.81 -14.84 18.01
N PRO A 322 -21.35 -13.64 17.66
CA PRO A 322 -22.64 -13.50 17.04
C PRO A 322 -22.63 -14.07 15.61
N ILE A 323 -23.81 -14.51 15.14
CA ILE A 323 -24.08 -15.02 13.78
C ILE A 323 -23.56 -16.43 13.52
N VAL A 324 -22.29 -16.74 13.83
CA VAL A 324 -21.69 -18.06 13.64
C VAL A 324 -20.98 -18.49 14.91
N ASN A 325 -21.36 -19.66 15.43
CA ASN A 325 -20.74 -20.23 16.62
C ASN A 325 -19.31 -20.72 16.30
N GLY A 326 -18.34 -20.47 17.20
CA GLY A 326 -16.96 -20.90 17.00
C GLY A 326 -16.79 -22.41 16.82
N TYR A 327 -17.66 -23.24 17.36
CA TYR A 327 -17.65 -24.69 17.10
C TYR A 327 -17.93 -25.02 15.63
N GLU A 328 -18.77 -24.25 14.95
CA GLU A 328 -19.05 -24.42 13.53
C GLU A 328 -17.81 -24.03 12.69
N ILE A 329 -17.17 -22.92 13.05
CA ILE A 329 -15.91 -22.49 12.40
C ILE A 329 -14.83 -23.55 12.59
N CYS A 330 -14.66 -24.11 13.80
CA CYS A 330 -13.71 -25.19 14.03
C CYS A 330 -14.00 -26.41 13.14
N SER A 331 -15.27 -26.81 13.06
CA SER A 331 -15.70 -27.90 12.18
C SER A 331 -15.43 -27.60 10.69
N GLN A 332 -15.61 -26.36 10.23
CA GLN A 332 -15.30 -25.95 8.88
C GLN A 332 -13.78 -26.00 8.63
N ILE A 333 -12.94 -25.52 9.57
CA ILE A 333 -11.48 -25.63 9.48
C ILE A 333 -11.06 -27.08 9.27
N ARG A 334 -11.65 -28.04 10.00
CA ARG A 334 -11.31 -29.46 9.89
C ARG A 334 -11.73 -30.13 8.56
N ARG A 335 -12.70 -29.54 7.87
CA ARG A 335 -13.18 -30.01 6.56
C ARG A 335 -12.35 -29.50 5.39
N VAL A 336 -11.65 -28.37 5.56
CA VAL A 336 -10.85 -27.75 4.48
C VAL A 336 -9.45 -28.34 4.46
N SER A 337 -9.11 -29.08 3.42
CA SER A 337 -7.84 -29.83 3.29
C SER A 337 -6.58 -28.98 3.49
N GLN A 338 -6.61 -27.72 3.12
CA GLN A 338 -5.49 -26.77 3.18
C GLN A 338 -5.16 -26.31 4.60
N ILE A 339 -6.15 -26.32 5.52
CA ILE A 339 -6.03 -25.73 6.87
C ILE A 339 -6.43 -26.72 7.99
N LYS A 340 -6.92 -27.93 7.66
CA LYS A 340 -7.40 -28.92 8.65
C LYS A 340 -6.35 -29.35 9.68
N HIS A 341 -5.06 -29.20 9.34
CA HIS A 341 -3.94 -29.59 10.19
C HIS A 341 -3.51 -28.50 11.18
N ILE A 342 -4.01 -27.26 11.01
CA ILE A 342 -3.65 -26.14 11.86
C ILE A 342 -4.23 -26.38 13.26
N PRO A 343 -3.42 -26.29 14.33
CA PRO A 343 -3.93 -26.41 15.70
C PRO A 343 -4.89 -25.26 16.02
N VAL A 344 -6.01 -25.61 16.65
CA VAL A 344 -7.05 -24.67 17.09
C VAL A 344 -7.20 -24.75 18.61
N VAL A 345 -7.00 -23.61 19.26
CA VAL A 345 -7.23 -23.41 20.70
C VAL A 345 -8.51 -22.60 20.87
N ILE A 346 -9.49 -23.16 21.55
CA ILE A 346 -10.77 -22.49 21.81
C ILE A 346 -10.62 -21.49 22.97
N LEU A 347 -11.13 -20.27 22.78
CA LEU A 347 -11.35 -19.28 23.83
C LEU A 347 -12.81 -19.39 24.33
N THR A 348 -13.04 -19.52 25.63
CA THR A 348 -14.38 -19.71 26.18
C THR A 348 -14.61 -18.91 27.46
N GLY A 349 -15.79 -18.30 27.57
CA GLY A 349 -16.24 -17.68 28.84
C GLY A 349 -16.76 -18.66 29.87
N ASN A 350 -17.00 -19.93 29.49
CA ASN A 350 -17.50 -21.00 30.35
C ASN A 350 -16.52 -22.17 30.43
N ASP A 351 -16.13 -22.55 31.63
CA ASP A 351 -15.16 -23.62 31.93
C ASP A 351 -15.83 -24.99 32.18
N GLY A 352 -17.07 -25.14 31.72
CA GLY A 352 -17.89 -26.32 31.96
C GLY A 352 -17.41 -27.60 31.27
N ILE A 353 -17.61 -28.75 31.88
CA ILE A 353 -17.28 -30.07 31.32
C ILE A 353 -17.90 -30.26 29.93
N VAL A 354 -19.09 -29.70 29.70
CA VAL A 354 -19.83 -29.79 28.41
C VAL A 354 -19.09 -29.09 27.32
N ASP A 355 -18.51 -27.91 27.56
CA ASP A 355 -17.78 -27.15 26.56
C ASP A 355 -16.45 -27.79 26.17
N ARG A 356 -15.77 -28.42 27.15
CA ARG A 356 -14.56 -29.22 26.92
C ARG A 356 -14.83 -30.44 26.04
N VAL A 357 -15.94 -31.15 26.29
CA VAL A 357 -16.33 -32.28 25.43
C VAL A 357 -16.69 -31.84 24.02
N ARG A 358 -17.45 -30.78 23.88
CA ARG A 358 -17.80 -30.20 22.54
C ARG A 358 -16.56 -29.75 21.78
N ALA A 359 -15.62 -29.04 22.41
CA ALA A 359 -14.38 -28.64 21.80
C ALA A 359 -13.60 -29.81 21.19
N LYS A 360 -13.52 -30.92 21.95
CA LYS A 360 -12.86 -32.15 21.54
C LYS A 360 -13.57 -32.84 20.35
N VAL A 361 -14.90 -32.82 20.35
CA VAL A 361 -15.74 -33.41 19.29
C VAL A 361 -15.56 -32.67 17.96
N VAL A 362 -15.42 -31.32 17.98
CA VAL A 362 -15.20 -30.53 16.77
C VAL A 362 -13.73 -30.48 16.32
N GLY A 363 -12.84 -31.20 17.03
CA GLY A 363 -11.43 -31.31 16.66
C GLY A 363 -10.56 -30.16 17.13
N ALA A 364 -10.91 -29.43 18.17
CA ALA A 364 -10.02 -28.47 18.81
C ALA A 364 -8.86 -29.19 19.53
N ASN A 365 -7.68 -28.58 19.56
CA ASN A 365 -6.47 -29.12 20.16
C ASN A 365 -6.39 -28.82 21.67
N ALA A 366 -6.81 -27.60 22.03
CA ALA A 366 -6.82 -27.14 23.42
C ALA A 366 -7.96 -26.12 23.63
N PHE A 367 -8.12 -25.66 24.86
CA PHE A 367 -9.00 -24.53 25.19
C PHE A 367 -8.37 -23.70 26.30
N VAL A 368 -8.71 -22.40 26.29
CA VAL A 368 -8.32 -21.44 27.35
C VAL A 368 -9.55 -20.68 27.77
N SER A 369 -9.76 -20.59 29.09
CA SER A 369 -10.89 -19.85 29.67
C SER A 369 -10.62 -18.34 29.67
N LYS A 370 -11.65 -17.54 29.37
CA LYS A 370 -11.67 -16.11 29.65
C LYS A 370 -11.94 -15.87 31.15
N PRO A 371 -11.33 -14.87 31.80
CA PRO A 371 -10.52 -13.79 31.24
C PRO A 371 -9.14 -14.26 30.73
N ILE A 372 -8.61 -13.56 29.74
CA ILE A 372 -7.31 -13.87 29.12
C ILE A 372 -6.18 -13.65 30.15
N GLU A 373 -5.43 -14.69 30.43
CA GLU A 373 -4.25 -14.67 31.30
C GLU A 373 -2.99 -14.94 30.45
N VAL A 374 -1.96 -14.13 30.66
CA VAL A 374 -0.72 -14.17 29.84
C VAL A 374 -0.11 -15.57 29.84
N ASP A 375 0.05 -16.16 31.04
CA ASP A 375 0.73 -17.46 31.19
C ASP A 375 -0.02 -18.59 30.49
N LYS A 376 -1.36 -18.59 30.55
CA LYS A 376 -2.20 -19.59 29.87
C LYS A 376 -2.11 -19.50 28.36
N ILE A 377 -2.04 -18.28 27.82
CA ILE A 377 -1.88 -18.06 26.38
C ILE A 377 -0.49 -18.54 25.92
N LEU A 378 0.57 -18.16 26.61
CA LEU A 378 1.93 -18.58 26.30
C LEU A 378 2.11 -20.10 26.38
N GLN A 379 1.57 -20.73 27.44
CA GLN A 379 1.57 -22.18 27.57
C GLN A 379 0.83 -22.87 26.41
N ALA A 380 -0.35 -22.37 26.02
CA ALA A 380 -1.11 -22.91 24.91
C ALA A 380 -0.35 -22.76 23.55
N ILE A 381 0.41 -21.70 23.37
CA ILE A 381 1.25 -21.50 22.19
C ILE A 381 2.38 -22.53 22.16
N GLU A 382 3.12 -22.66 23.25
CA GLU A 382 4.26 -23.58 23.35
C GLU A 382 3.84 -25.03 23.11
N GLU A 383 2.78 -25.50 23.77
CA GLU A 383 2.28 -26.88 23.65
C GLU A 383 1.81 -27.24 22.24
N ASN A 384 1.26 -26.27 21.47
CA ASN A 384 0.65 -26.54 20.17
C ASN A 384 1.56 -26.24 18.98
N ILE A 385 2.56 -25.34 19.12
CA ILE A 385 3.53 -25.04 18.06
C ILE A 385 4.67 -26.05 18.07
N MET A 386 5.22 -26.43 19.24
CA MET A 386 6.33 -27.39 19.31
C MET A 386 5.95 -28.81 18.83
N THR A 387 4.71 -29.22 19.02
CA THR A 387 4.21 -30.51 18.52
C THR A 387 4.14 -30.61 16.99
N ASN A 388 4.10 -29.47 16.28
CA ASN A 388 4.08 -29.44 14.81
C ASN A 388 5.48 -29.43 14.18
N SER A 389 6.52 -28.99 14.90
CA SER A 389 7.90 -28.97 14.39
C SER A 389 8.48 -30.39 14.19
N HIS A 390 8.04 -31.36 14.98
CA HIS A 390 8.47 -32.76 14.87
C HIS A 390 7.80 -33.56 13.73
N LYS A 391 6.79 -32.99 13.05
CA LYS A 391 6.11 -33.65 11.91
C LYS A 391 6.63 -33.21 10.53
N LYS A 392 7.63 -32.34 10.46
CA LYS A 392 8.24 -31.85 9.20
C LYS A 392 9.61 -32.46 8.88
N GLU A 393 9.91 -33.71 9.30
CA GLU A 393 11.08 -34.40 8.75
C GLU A 393 10.79 -34.89 7.31
N PRO A 394 11.67 -34.61 6.34
CA PRO A 394 11.48 -35.05 4.96
C PRO A 394 11.72 -36.57 4.88
N ALA A 395 10.83 -37.26 4.19
CA ALA A 395 11.00 -38.64 3.80
C ALA A 395 12.36 -38.83 3.11
N LYS A 396 13.29 -39.58 3.73
CA LYS A 396 14.54 -40.02 3.12
C LYS A 396 14.21 -40.85 1.88
N ILE A 397 14.61 -40.30 0.73
CA ILE A 397 14.71 -41.07 -0.52
C ILE A 397 15.66 -42.26 -0.26
N ARG A 398 15.12 -43.45 -0.27
CA ARG A 398 15.93 -44.66 -0.41
C ARG A 398 16.15 -44.94 -1.88
N SER A 399 17.41 -45.02 -2.20
CA SER A 399 18.02 -45.50 -3.46
C SER A 399 17.35 -46.69 -4.12
#